data_2a470253629be07efecd076208e07eee
#
_entry.id   2a470253629be07efecd076208e07eee
#
_cell.length_a   1.000
_cell.length_b   1.000
_cell.length_c   1.000
_cell.angle_alpha   90.00
_cell.angle_beta   90.00
_cell.angle_gamma   90.00
#
_symmetry.space_group_name_H-M   'P 1'
#
loop_
_entity.id
_entity.type
_entity.pdbx_description
1 polymer ?
#
loop_
_entity_poly.entity_id
_entity_poly.type
_entity_poly.pdbx_seq_one_letter_code
_entity_poly.pdbx_strand_id
1 'polypeptide(L)'
;MGGKATLEFYKKKMHLKEKQFNHSFPLELFISDMIGDKKEVKIADLGAGMFSTTGSTWPFSVVHLYPSDFLANEYNQMLKEANITPLIPVEFQNMEELTYEDGFFDIVVCINALDHCEHPLKALQEMLRVCKKDGWIFIKCEKNNALDRKYAGLHQWNICKDGQDFTIWNKKEKYTLPGQVVEVENYVLIYLHK
;
A
#
# COMPACT_ATOMS: atom_id res chain seq x y z
N MET A 1 -12.40 14.95 -5.86
CA MET A 1 -11.96 16.08 -4.95
C MET A 1 -10.81 15.68 -4.03
N GLY A 2 -10.74 14.44 -3.54
CA GLY A 2 -9.70 13.99 -2.61
C GLY A 2 -8.27 14.03 -3.15
N GLY A 3 -8.05 13.67 -4.40
CA GLY A 3 -6.71 13.64 -5.01
C GLY A 3 -5.98 15.00 -4.99
N LYS A 4 -6.69 16.13 -5.12
CA LYS A 4 -6.08 17.46 -5.05
C LYS A 4 -5.41 17.74 -3.69
N ALA A 5 -6.05 17.35 -2.58
CA ALA A 5 -5.48 17.56 -1.26
C ALA A 5 -4.21 16.71 -1.05
N THR A 6 -4.21 15.50 -1.57
CA THR A 6 -3.05 14.59 -1.54
C THR A 6 -1.88 15.15 -2.36
N LEU A 7 -2.14 15.65 -3.57
CA LEU A 7 -1.11 16.28 -4.40
C LEU A 7 -0.51 17.53 -3.72
N GLU A 8 -1.35 18.39 -3.13
CA GLU A 8 -0.87 19.56 -2.38
C GLU A 8 -0.02 19.18 -1.15
N PHE A 9 -0.38 18.09 -0.46
CA PHE A 9 0.42 17.56 0.62
C PHE A 9 1.81 17.14 0.14
N TYR A 10 1.92 16.37 -0.94
CA TYR A 10 3.19 15.94 -1.48
C TYR A 10 4.01 17.12 -2.03
N LYS A 11 3.38 18.06 -2.74
CA LYS A 11 4.03 19.26 -3.24
C LYS A 11 4.73 20.07 -2.13
N LYS A 12 4.09 20.19 -0.97
CA LYS A 12 4.67 20.89 0.19
C LYS A 12 5.80 20.11 0.87
N LYS A 13 5.78 18.78 0.81
CA LYS A 13 6.72 17.92 1.52
C LYS A 13 7.81 17.30 0.65
N MET A 14 7.74 17.46 -0.65
CA MET A 14 8.66 16.81 -1.60
C MET A 14 10.13 17.11 -1.30
N HIS A 15 10.48 18.36 -1.02
CA HIS A 15 11.84 18.76 -0.68
C HIS A 15 12.39 18.13 0.60
N LEU A 16 11.51 17.78 1.56
CA LEU A 16 11.91 17.12 2.80
C LEU A 16 12.23 15.63 2.60
N LYS A 17 11.78 15.08 1.47
CA LYS A 17 11.82 13.65 1.17
C LYS A 17 12.78 13.30 0.02
N GLU A 18 13.50 14.29 -0.51
CA GLU A 18 14.42 14.10 -1.64
C GLU A 18 15.40 12.94 -1.44
N LYS A 19 15.91 12.76 -0.23
CA LYS A 19 16.81 11.64 0.10
C LYS A 19 16.13 10.27 -0.08
N GLN A 20 14.82 10.17 0.07
CA GLN A 20 14.08 8.89 -0.07
C GLN A 20 13.92 8.47 -1.53
N PHE A 21 13.95 9.42 -2.48
CA PHE A 21 13.85 9.10 -3.90
C PHE A 21 15.08 8.41 -4.48
N ASN A 22 16.26 8.66 -3.90
CA ASN A 22 17.55 8.27 -4.47
C ASN A 22 18.23 7.13 -3.72
N HIS A 23 17.64 6.60 -2.65
CA HIS A 23 18.25 5.55 -1.84
C HIS A 23 17.43 4.28 -1.84
N SER A 24 18.10 3.16 -2.10
CA SER A 24 17.58 1.86 -1.70
C SER A 24 17.72 1.74 -0.18
N PHE A 25 16.71 1.23 0.48
CA PHE A 25 16.72 0.97 1.92
C PHE A 25 16.19 -0.43 2.23
N PRO A 26 16.55 -1.00 3.39
CA PRO A 26 16.10 -2.33 3.77
C PRO A 26 14.59 -2.44 3.81
N LEU A 27 14.08 -3.63 3.50
CA LEU A 27 12.68 -3.95 3.74
C LEU A 27 12.32 -3.76 5.21
N GLU A 28 11.11 -3.28 5.45
CA GLU A 28 10.53 -3.28 6.80
C GLU A 28 10.51 -4.70 7.38
N LEU A 29 10.83 -4.85 8.67
CA LEU A 29 11.00 -6.16 9.32
C LEU A 29 9.77 -7.06 9.18
N PHE A 30 8.56 -6.49 9.25
CA PHE A 30 7.34 -7.26 9.09
C PHE A 30 7.14 -7.84 7.69
N ILE A 31 7.81 -7.29 6.66
CA ILE A 31 7.80 -7.82 5.30
C ILE A 31 8.87 -8.89 5.14
N SER A 32 10.03 -8.70 5.77
CA SER A 32 11.14 -9.64 5.65
C SER A 32 10.78 -11.05 6.14
N ASP A 33 9.95 -11.16 7.16
CA ASP A 33 9.48 -12.45 7.68
C ASP A 33 8.65 -13.24 6.64
N MET A 34 7.98 -12.53 5.71
CA MET A 34 7.18 -13.16 4.64
C MET A 34 8.03 -13.68 3.48
N ILE A 35 9.29 -13.27 3.38
CA ILE A 35 10.19 -13.72 2.31
C ILE A 35 10.59 -15.19 2.51
N GLY A 36 10.80 -15.60 3.76
CA GLY A 36 11.32 -16.93 4.08
C GLY A 36 12.68 -17.17 3.41
N ASP A 37 12.85 -18.36 2.82
CA ASP A 37 14.11 -18.78 2.17
C ASP A 37 14.19 -18.43 0.68
N LYS A 38 13.25 -17.61 0.16
CA LYS A 38 13.22 -17.22 -1.25
C LYS A 38 14.49 -16.44 -1.61
N LYS A 39 15.15 -16.84 -2.70
CA LYS A 39 16.34 -16.15 -3.23
C LYS A 39 15.99 -14.94 -4.09
N GLU A 40 14.77 -14.89 -4.57
CA GLU A 40 14.20 -13.82 -5.38
C GLU A 40 12.76 -13.62 -4.97
N VAL A 41 12.32 -12.36 -4.83
CA VAL A 41 10.98 -12.02 -4.37
C VAL A 41 10.43 -10.84 -5.16
N LYS A 42 9.19 -10.96 -5.65
CA LYS A 42 8.44 -9.88 -6.28
C LYS A 42 7.45 -9.31 -5.27
N ILE A 43 7.57 -8.02 -5.00
CA ILE A 43 6.73 -7.32 -4.02
C ILE A 43 5.95 -6.21 -4.73
N ALA A 44 4.62 -6.27 -4.69
CA ALA A 44 3.78 -5.13 -5.04
C ALA A 44 3.66 -4.20 -3.83
N ASP A 45 3.81 -2.88 -4.05
CA ASP A 45 3.47 -1.85 -3.06
C ASP A 45 2.34 -0.99 -3.64
N LEU A 46 1.11 -1.31 -3.24
CA LEU A 46 -0.12 -0.72 -3.80
C LEU A 46 -0.56 0.49 -2.99
N GLY A 47 -0.72 1.63 -3.67
CA GLY A 47 -0.97 2.91 -3.03
C GLY A 47 0.29 3.49 -2.38
N ALA A 48 1.44 3.32 -3.02
CA ALA A 48 2.76 3.72 -2.53
C ALA A 48 2.92 5.24 -2.34
N GLY A 49 1.97 6.03 -2.87
CA GLY A 49 2.09 7.48 -2.93
C GLY A 49 3.16 7.91 -3.94
N MET A 50 3.84 9.00 -3.66
CA MET A 50 4.87 9.54 -4.56
C MET A 50 6.14 8.66 -4.60
N PHE A 51 6.39 7.84 -3.59
CA PHE A 51 7.52 6.93 -3.47
C PHE A 51 7.20 5.86 -2.44
N SER A 52 7.70 4.66 -2.68
CA SER A 52 7.53 3.55 -1.75
C SER A 52 8.29 3.76 -0.44
N THR A 53 7.67 3.35 0.66
CA THR A 53 8.29 3.25 1.99
C THR A 53 8.52 1.79 2.42
N THR A 54 8.20 0.84 1.54
CA THR A 54 8.28 -0.59 1.81
C THR A 54 9.71 -1.10 1.93
N GLY A 55 10.65 -0.44 1.26
CA GLY A 55 12.03 -0.87 1.12
C GLY A 55 12.24 -1.74 -0.13
N SER A 56 13.49 -1.83 -0.58
CA SER A 56 13.84 -2.50 -1.83
C SER A 56 15.07 -3.40 -1.74
N THR A 57 15.62 -3.58 -0.54
CA THR A 57 16.81 -4.43 -0.34
C THR A 57 16.61 -5.42 0.80
N TRP A 58 17.12 -6.63 0.59
CA TRP A 58 17.22 -7.66 1.61
C TRP A 58 18.53 -8.43 1.45
N PRO A 59 19.29 -8.71 2.54
CA PRO A 59 20.65 -9.28 2.42
C PRO A 59 20.72 -10.66 1.76
N PHE A 60 19.62 -11.41 1.81
CA PHE A 60 19.60 -12.83 1.40
C PHE A 60 18.73 -13.10 0.16
N SER A 61 18.10 -12.07 -0.40
CA SER A 61 17.18 -12.20 -1.53
C SER A 61 17.31 -11.02 -2.48
N VAL A 62 17.14 -11.29 -3.78
CA VAL A 62 16.95 -10.25 -4.77
C VAL A 62 15.51 -9.75 -4.68
N VAL A 63 15.33 -8.47 -4.39
CA VAL A 63 14.01 -7.85 -4.25
C VAL A 63 13.65 -7.10 -5.51
N HIS A 64 12.53 -7.48 -6.13
CA HIS A 64 11.89 -6.75 -7.22
C HIS A 64 10.67 -6.02 -6.65
N LEU A 65 10.81 -4.73 -6.41
CA LEU A 65 9.75 -3.88 -5.87
C LEU A 65 8.98 -3.21 -7.02
N TYR A 66 7.65 -3.31 -6.98
CA TYR A 66 6.71 -2.73 -7.94
C TYR A 66 5.79 -1.73 -7.22
N PRO A 67 6.26 -0.49 -6.98
CA PRO A 67 5.43 0.52 -6.34
C PRO A 67 4.43 1.09 -7.35
N SER A 68 3.18 1.21 -6.92
CA SER A 68 2.13 1.72 -7.77
C SER A 68 1.14 2.60 -7.00
N ASP A 69 0.54 3.55 -7.71
CA ASP A 69 -0.45 4.46 -7.14
C ASP A 69 -1.40 4.97 -8.22
N PHE A 70 -2.63 5.30 -7.84
CA PHE A 70 -3.63 5.88 -8.75
C PHE A 70 -3.24 7.30 -9.23
N LEU A 71 -2.45 8.04 -8.45
CA LEU A 71 -1.96 9.39 -8.76
C LEU A 71 -0.52 9.39 -9.28
N ALA A 72 0.01 8.24 -9.72
CA ALA A 72 1.40 8.12 -10.14
C ALA A 72 1.78 9.06 -11.29
N ASN A 73 0.87 9.29 -12.25
CA ASN A 73 1.14 10.20 -13.37
C ASN A 73 1.37 11.64 -12.89
N GLU A 74 0.55 12.11 -11.97
CA GLU A 74 0.67 13.42 -11.34
C GLU A 74 1.95 13.52 -10.50
N TYR A 75 2.26 12.49 -9.72
CA TYR A 75 3.50 12.44 -8.94
C TYR A 75 4.75 12.46 -9.82
N ASN A 76 4.78 11.66 -10.86
CA ASN A 76 5.91 11.62 -11.81
C ASN A 76 6.09 12.95 -12.54
N GLN A 77 5.00 13.65 -12.88
CA GLN A 77 5.07 14.99 -13.43
C GLN A 77 5.66 15.99 -12.43
N MET A 78 5.22 15.95 -11.16
CA MET A 78 5.77 16.82 -10.11
C MET A 78 7.25 16.57 -9.86
N LEU A 79 7.69 15.31 -9.84
CA LEU A 79 9.09 14.93 -9.69
C LEU A 79 9.93 15.44 -10.86
N LYS A 80 9.44 15.29 -12.08
CA LYS A 80 10.10 15.81 -13.31
C LYS A 80 10.25 17.33 -13.25
N GLU A 81 9.23 18.06 -12.84
CA GLU A 81 9.27 19.51 -12.69
C GLU A 81 10.28 19.97 -11.63
N ALA A 82 10.50 19.14 -10.59
CA ALA A 82 11.49 19.35 -9.55
C ALA A 82 12.91 18.84 -9.91
N ASN A 83 13.12 18.27 -11.11
CA ASN A 83 14.35 17.60 -11.50
C ASN A 83 14.78 16.46 -10.57
N ILE A 84 13.81 15.73 -10.01
CA ILE A 84 14.03 14.57 -9.16
C ILE A 84 13.76 13.29 -9.97
N THR A 85 14.73 12.39 -10.01
CA THR A 85 14.58 11.06 -10.62
C THR A 85 14.59 10.01 -9.52
N PRO A 86 13.46 9.34 -9.22
CA PRO A 86 13.42 8.29 -8.20
C PRO A 86 14.19 7.06 -8.66
N LEU A 87 14.79 6.32 -7.72
CA LEU A 87 15.47 5.06 -7.99
C LEU A 87 14.50 4.02 -8.58
N ILE A 88 13.30 3.96 -8.02
CA ILE A 88 12.21 3.09 -8.49
C ILE A 88 11.00 4.01 -8.71
N PRO A 89 10.63 4.31 -9.96
CA PRO A 89 9.47 5.14 -10.25
C PRO A 89 8.18 4.41 -9.85
N VAL A 90 7.19 5.19 -9.39
CA VAL A 90 5.86 4.66 -9.09
C VAL A 90 5.07 4.55 -10.38
N GLU A 91 4.45 3.39 -10.62
CA GLU A 91 3.63 3.13 -11.80
C GLU A 91 2.16 3.45 -11.54
N PHE A 92 1.43 3.85 -12.58
CA PHE A 92 -0.01 4.02 -12.49
C PHE A 92 -0.70 2.67 -12.41
N GLN A 93 -1.46 2.46 -11.33
CA GLN A 93 -2.38 1.33 -11.19
C GLN A 93 -3.62 1.76 -10.42
N ASN A 94 -4.77 1.25 -10.84
CA ASN A 94 -5.97 1.27 -10.03
C ASN A 94 -6.02 -0.01 -9.18
N MET A 95 -5.96 0.13 -7.86
CA MET A 95 -5.97 -1.01 -6.93
C MET A 95 -7.24 -1.88 -7.06
N GLU A 96 -8.33 -1.31 -7.58
CA GLU A 96 -9.59 -2.02 -7.82
C GLU A 96 -9.64 -2.73 -9.19
N GLU A 97 -8.61 -2.54 -10.04
CA GLU A 97 -8.50 -3.11 -11.39
C GLU A 97 -7.03 -3.13 -11.82
N LEU A 98 -6.26 -4.02 -11.19
CA LEU A 98 -4.83 -4.16 -11.44
C LEU A 98 -4.56 -4.80 -12.80
N THR A 99 -3.58 -4.27 -13.54
CA THR A 99 -3.20 -4.83 -14.84
C THR A 99 -2.22 -6.00 -14.76
N TYR A 100 -1.76 -6.35 -13.57
CA TYR A 100 -0.87 -7.48 -13.34
C TYR A 100 -1.57 -8.83 -13.54
N GLU A 101 -0.80 -9.83 -13.94
CA GLU A 101 -1.28 -11.21 -14.10
C GLU A 101 -1.64 -11.86 -12.76
N ASP A 102 -2.47 -12.89 -12.81
CA ASP A 102 -2.82 -13.71 -11.65
C ASP A 102 -1.56 -14.36 -11.06
N GLY A 103 -1.40 -14.28 -9.73
CA GLY A 103 -0.27 -14.92 -9.05
C GLY A 103 1.10 -14.40 -9.44
N PHE A 104 1.23 -13.14 -9.77
CA PHE A 104 2.51 -12.54 -10.19
C PHE A 104 3.43 -12.24 -9.01
N PHE A 105 2.89 -11.81 -7.86
CA PHE A 105 3.65 -11.35 -6.71
C PHE A 105 3.77 -12.39 -5.61
N ASP A 106 4.93 -12.45 -4.98
CA ASP A 106 5.15 -13.24 -3.76
C ASP A 106 4.54 -12.55 -2.53
N ILE A 107 4.61 -11.21 -2.51
CA ILE A 107 4.09 -10.38 -1.43
C ILE A 107 3.36 -9.19 -2.04
N VAL A 108 2.19 -8.88 -1.50
CA VAL A 108 1.42 -7.67 -1.83
C VAL A 108 1.32 -6.81 -0.58
N VAL A 109 1.74 -5.56 -0.67
CA VAL A 109 1.75 -4.59 0.44
C VAL A 109 0.79 -3.47 0.13
N CYS A 110 0.02 -3.02 1.12
CA CYS A 110 -0.82 -1.84 1.04
C CYS A 110 -0.76 -1.07 2.36
N ILE A 111 -0.15 0.12 2.35
CA ILE A 111 0.04 0.94 3.55
C ILE A 111 -0.74 2.24 3.44
N ASN A 112 -1.72 2.44 4.33
CA ASN A 112 -2.57 3.64 4.41
C ASN A 112 -3.21 4.05 3.07
N ALA A 113 -3.69 3.08 2.29
CA ALA A 113 -4.28 3.34 0.99
C ALA A 113 -5.62 2.61 0.76
N LEU A 114 -5.89 1.50 1.46
CA LEU A 114 -7.12 0.74 1.28
C LEU A 114 -8.38 1.56 1.64
N ASP A 115 -8.28 2.45 2.62
CA ASP A 115 -9.37 3.35 3.05
C ASP A 115 -9.67 4.46 2.01
N HIS A 116 -8.82 4.60 0.99
CA HIS A 116 -9.00 5.54 -0.13
C HIS A 116 -9.76 4.95 -1.32
N CYS A 117 -9.94 3.63 -1.37
CA CYS A 117 -10.64 2.96 -2.46
C CYS A 117 -12.12 3.33 -2.49
N GLU A 118 -12.71 3.35 -3.67
CA GLU A 118 -14.15 3.47 -3.82
C GLU A 118 -14.83 2.16 -3.37
N HIS A 119 -14.25 1.02 -3.79
CA HIS A 119 -14.71 -0.33 -3.48
C HIS A 119 -13.58 -1.18 -2.86
N PRO A 120 -13.30 -1.05 -1.55
CA PRO A 120 -12.15 -1.74 -0.92
C PRO A 120 -12.21 -3.27 -1.01
N LEU A 121 -13.40 -3.87 -1.10
CA LEU A 121 -13.54 -5.31 -1.34
C LEU A 121 -13.02 -5.72 -2.72
N LYS A 122 -13.24 -4.89 -3.74
CA LYS A 122 -12.71 -5.14 -5.09
C LYS A 122 -11.18 -5.03 -5.08
N ALA A 123 -10.64 -4.04 -4.37
CA ALA A 123 -9.20 -3.92 -4.17
C ALA A 123 -8.61 -5.16 -3.47
N LEU A 124 -9.25 -5.67 -2.42
CA LEU A 124 -8.82 -6.90 -1.75
C LEU A 124 -8.89 -8.13 -2.68
N GLN A 125 -9.92 -8.24 -3.52
CA GLN A 125 -10.02 -9.30 -4.51
C GLN A 125 -8.88 -9.25 -5.53
N GLU A 126 -8.53 -8.05 -5.99
CA GLU A 126 -7.40 -7.85 -6.89
C GLU A 126 -6.05 -8.17 -6.20
N MET A 127 -5.86 -7.74 -4.94
CA MET A 127 -4.67 -8.13 -4.15
C MET A 127 -4.55 -9.66 -4.06
N LEU A 128 -5.66 -10.34 -3.76
CA LEU A 128 -5.72 -11.81 -3.74
C LEU A 128 -5.43 -12.40 -5.12
N ARG A 129 -5.98 -11.85 -6.18
CA ARG A 129 -5.78 -12.34 -7.54
C ARG A 129 -4.31 -12.30 -7.95
N VAL A 130 -3.66 -11.15 -7.77
CA VAL A 130 -2.26 -10.94 -8.20
C VAL A 130 -1.22 -11.56 -7.26
N CYS A 131 -1.60 -11.90 -6.03
CA CYS A 131 -0.76 -12.64 -5.10
C CYS A 131 -0.64 -14.11 -5.53
N LYS A 132 0.55 -14.69 -5.45
CA LYS A 132 0.80 -16.13 -5.69
C LYS A 132 0.04 -17.00 -4.69
N LYS A 133 -0.22 -18.23 -5.07
CA LYS A 133 -0.52 -19.28 -4.10
C LYS A 133 0.67 -19.40 -3.13
N ASP A 134 0.39 -19.57 -1.86
CA ASP A 134 1.38 -19.54 -0.76
C ASP A 134 2.14 -18.19 -0.64
N GLY A 135 1.57 -17.12 -1.18
CA GLY A 135 2.05 -15.75 -1.03
C GLY A 135 1.36 -15.01 0.12
N TRP A 136 1.84 -13.81 0.39
CA TRP A 136 1.36 -12.98 1.49
C TRP A 136 0.77 -11.66 1.02
N ILE A 137 -0.27 -11.22 1.71
CA ILE A 137 -0.79 -9.86 1.61
C ILE A 137 -0.65 -9.21 2.97
N PHE A 138 0.00 -8.05 3.00
CA PHE A 138 0.16 -7.24 4.19
C PHE A 138 -0.55 -5.90 4.00
N ILE A 139 -1.46 -5.57 4.91
CA ILE A 139 -2.17 -4.30 4.91
C ILE A 139 -1.94 -3.61 6.25
N LYS A 140 -1.53 -2.34 6.20
CA LYS A 140 -1.40 -1.48 7.38
C LYS A 140 -2.27 -0.25 7.17
N CYS A 141 -3.19 0.01 8.09
CA CYS A 141 -4.08 1.19 8.03
C CYS A 141 -4.14 1.89 9.38
N GLU A 142 -4.29 3.21 9.37
CA GLU A 142 -4.74 3.94 10.55
C GLU A 142 -6.13 3.46 10.95
N LYS A 143 -6.32 3.13 12.24
CA LYS A 143 -7.58 2.64 12.77
C LYS A 143 -8.66 3.71 12.64
N ASN A 144 -9.79 3.35 12.05
CA ASN A 144 -10.96 4.22 11.90
C ASN A 144 -10.67 5.61 11.30
N ASN A 145 -9.75 5.68 10.35
CA ASN A 145 -9.22 6.91 9.79
C ASN A 145 -10.31 7.82 9.17
N ALA A 146 -11.34 7.23 8.53
CA ALA A 146 -12.45 8.02 7.99
C ALA A 146 -13.23 8.78 9.07
N LEU A 147 -13.45 8.19 10.25
CA LEU A 147 -14.07 8.89 11.39
C LEU A 147 -13.20 10.04 11.86
N ASP A 148 -11.93 9.82 12.10
CA ASP A 148 -10.99 10.81 12.61
C ASP A 148 -10.84 11.99 11.65
N ARG A 149 -10.86 11.70 10.35
CA ARG A 149 -10.84 12.69 9.26
C ARG A 149 -12.23 13.22 8.89
N LYS A 150 -13.30 12.81 9.59
CA LYS A 150 -14.70 13.22 9.32
C LYS A 150 -15.13 12.93 7.88
N TYR A 151 -14.64 11.82 7.31
CA TYR A 151 -14.87 11.42 5.91
C TYR A 151 -14.39 12.47 4.90
N ALA A 152 -13.32 13.19 5.22
CA ALA A 152 -12.77 14.20 4.33
C ALA A 152 -11.77 13.62 3.33
N GLY A 153 -11.75 14.17 2.12
CA GLY A 153 -10.78 13.80 1.08
C GLY A 153 -10.96 12.38 0.57
N LEU A 154 -9.89 11.59 0.59
CA LEU A 154 -9.89 10.18 0.17
C LEU A 154 -10.28 9.21 1.28
N HIS A 155 -10.29 9.63 2.53
CA HIS A 155 -10.60 8.77 3.68
C HIS A 155 -12.10 8.48 3.76
N GLN A 156 -12.55 7.44 3.09
CA GLN A 156 -13.97 7.08 2.99
C GLN A 156 -14.35 5.83 3.79
N TRP A 157 -13.35 5.05 4.19
CA TRP A 157 -13.54 3.80 4.91
C TRP A 157 -12.79 3.78 6.24
N ASN A 158 -13.37 3.08 7.19
CA ASN A 158 -12.78 2.76 8.47
C ASN A 158 -12.34 1.31 8.46
N ILE A 159 -11.18 1.05 9.04
CA ILE A 159 -10.64 -0.30 9.19
C ILE A 159 -10.31 -0.50 10.65
N CYS A 160 -10.78 -1.60 11.23
CA CYS A 160 -10.51 -1.95 12.63
C CYS A 160 -10.46 -3.46 12.82
N LYS A 161 -9.87 -3.89 13.92
CA LYS A 161 -9.93 -5.27 14.40
C LYS A 161 -11.32 -5.57 14.96
N ASP A 162 -11.83 -6.78 14.70
CA ASP A 162 -13.10 -7.27 15.21
C ASP A 162 -12.91 -8.74 15.68
N GLY A 163 -12.59 -8.93 16.95
CA GLY A 163 -12.18 -10.24 17.47
C GLY A 163 -10.85 -10.72 16.87
N GLN A 164 -10.88 -11.81 16.12
CA GLN A 164 -9.71 -12.31 15.37
C GLN A 164 -9.68 -11.83 13.91
N ASP A 165 -10.78 -11.23 13.46
CA ASP A 165 -11.01 -10.74 12.11
C ASP A 165 -10.76 -9.23 12.00
N PHE A 166 -10.95 -8.68 10.80
CA PHE A 166 -10.99 -7.24 10.58
C PHE A 166 -12.29 -6.81 9.93
N THR A 167 -12.68 -5.58 10.21
CA THR A 167 -13.87 -4.96 9.65
C THR A 167 -13.48 -3.74 8.83
N ILE A 168 -14.04 -3.66 7.63
CA ILE A 168 -14.03 -2.48 6.75
C ILE A 168 -15.45 -1.92 6.75
N TRP A 169 -15.61 -0.66 7.10
CA TRP A 169 -16.93 -0.07 7.22
C TRP A 169 -16.97 1.43 6.94
N ASN A 170 -18.15 1.91 6.57
CA ASN A 170 -18.45 3.32 6.43
C ASN A 170 -19.86 3.61 6.95
N LYS A 171 -20.45 4.78 6.60
CA LYS A 171 -21.80 5.16 7.04
C LYS A 171 -22.92 4.27 6.48
N LYS A 172 -22.66 3.50 5.43
CA LYS A 172 -23.68 2.73 4.67
C LYS A 172 -23.43 1.22 4.72
N GLU A 173 -22.18 0.81 4.80
CA GLU A 173 -21.76 -0.55 4.56
C GLU A 173 -20.78 -1.03 5.63
N LYS A 174 -20.84 -2.31 5.96
CA LYS A 174 -19.93 -2.96 6.89
C LYS A 174 -19.62 -4.37 6.39
N TYR A 175 -18.34 -4.72 6.37
CA TYR A 175 -17.83 -6.03 5.95
C TYR A 175 -16.85 -6.55 7.01
N THR A 176 -17.11 -7.74 7.55
CA THR A 176 -16.16 -8.43 8.43
C THR A 176 -15.51 -9.57 7.66
N LEU A 177 -14.19 -9.62 7.67
CA LEU A 177 -13.38 -10.50 6.83
C LEU A 177 -12.34 -11.22 7.68
N PRO A 178 -12.08 -12.51 7.39
CA PRO A 178 -11.07 -13.27 8.12
C PRO A 178 -9.67 -12.77 7.81
N GLY A 179 -8.80 -12.80 8.83
CA GLY A 179 -7.38 -12.46 8.68
C GLY A 179 -6.65 -12.57 10.01
N GLN A 180 -5.33 -12.67 9.96
CA GLN A 180 -4.54 -12.49 11.16
C GLN A 180 -4.36 -11.00 11.41
N VAL A 181 -4.90 -10.49 12.51
CA VAL A 181 -5.01 -9.06 12.78
C VAL A 181 -4.32 -8.68 14.08
N VAL A 182 -3.43 -7.70 14.01
CA VAL A 182 -2.75 -7.12 15.15
C VAL A 182 -3.04 -5.62 15.22
N GLU A 183 -3.40 -5.11 16.39
CA GLU A 183 -3.46 -3.66 16.63
C GLU A 183 -2.18 -3.21 17.33
N VAL A 184 -1.55 -2.17 16.79
CA VAL A 184 -0.37 -1.54 17.37
C VAL A 184 -0.61 -0.04 17.39
N GLU A 185 -0.74 0.55 18.57
CA GLU A 185 -1.07 1.96 18.75
C GLU A 185 -2.35 2.35 17.97
N ASN A 186 -2.22 3.24 17.01
CA ASN A 186 -3.33 3.69 16.16
C ASN A 186 -3.42 2.96 14.82
N TYR A 187 -2.72 1.83 14.66
CA TYR A 187 -2.69 1.08 13.41
C TYR A 187 -3.31 -0.31 13.55
N VAL A 188 -3.93 -0.75 12.48
CA VAL A 188 -4.37 -2.13 12.26
C VAL A 188 -3.43 -2.75 11.22
N LEU A 189 -2.79 -3.86 11.59
CA LEU A 189 -1.93 -4.66 10.74
C LEU A 189 -2.69 -5.94 10.40
N ILE A 190 -2.86 -6.22 9.12
CA ILE A 190 -3.61 -7.36 8.60
C ILE A 190 -2.67 -8.20 7.76
N TYR A 191 -2.62 -9.49 8.05
CA TYR A 191 -1.83 -10.47 7.34
C TYR A 191 -2.77 -11.53 6.74
N LEU A 192 -2.73 -11.69 5.42
CA LEU A 192 -3.48 -12.71 4.70
C LEU A 192 -2.48 -13.62 3.99
N HIS A 193 -2.59 -14.91 4.22
CA HIS A 193 -1.83 -15.95 3.51
C HIS A 193 -2.75 -16.61 2.50
N LYS A 194 -2.36 -16.62 1.22
CA LYS A 194 -3.18 -17.16 0.13
C LYS A 194 -2.96 -18.65 -0.08
#